data_15c1ac68607d683169f2bd89bd93f359
#
_entry.id   15c1ac68607d683169f2bd89bd93f359
#
_cell.length_a   1.000
_cell.length_b   1.000
_cell.length_c   1.000
_cell.angle_alpha   90.00
_cell.angle_beta   90.00
_cell.angle_gamma   90.00
#
_symmetry.space_group_name_H-M   'P 1'
#
loop_
_entity.id
_entity.type
_entity.pdbx_description
1 polymer ?
#
loop_
_entity_poly.entity_id
_entity_poly.type
_entity_poly.pdbx_seq_one_letter_code
_entity_poly.pdbx_strand_id
1 'polypeptide(L)'
;MEKINFNQVRGFSDSITLTFNFIKQEFKPLLRSFAVIALPVIFIGLFFMSYSARESLIAIVQPDQYAGSPLDMLTNSLLTNLSTMVIYFWMALIGIAYIRVYQDKVAAADEARITPGEVWQVMWRNLGKSLLWAVIYLLMVVFGTILFIAPGVYLGVVFGFVFYYMILENRSISAGMSGSRELLKGKWWNFFGYVIVLQLIVGGLSYIFSIPYLVLTFKTTFTQQLPGIYET
;
A
#
# COMPACT_ATOMS: atom_id res chain seq x y z
N MET A 1 -8.05 14.10 25.22
CA MET A 1 -8.80 14.04 23.95
C MET A 1 -9.63 12.77 23.99
N GLU A 2 -10.90 12.85 23.62
CA GLU A 2 -11.77 11.68 23.61
C GLU A 2 -11.27 10.67 22.58
N LYS A 3 -11.05 9.42 23.01
CA LYS A 3 -10.55 8.36 22.13
C LYS A 3 -11.63 7.95 21.12
N ILE A 4 -11.25 7.76 19.88
CA ILE A 4 -12.18 7.43 18.79
C ILE A 4 -12.70 6.00 18.95
N ASN A 5 -14.03 5.85 19.02
CA ASN A 5 -14.68 4.55 19.05
C ASN A 5 -14.98 4.08 17.61
N PHE A 6 -14.36 2.97 17.19
CA PHE A 6 -14.56 2.41 15.86
C PHE A 6 -15.83 1.57 15.71
N ASN A 7 -16.48 1.15 16.82
CA ASN A 7 -17.60 0.21 16.82
C ASN A 7 -18.98 0.88 16.63
N GLN A 8 -19.08 1.85 15.72
CA GLN A 8 -20.33 2.54 15.42
C GLN A 8 -20.62 2.47 13.91
N VAL A 9 -21.88 2.24 13.57
CA VAL A 9 -22.34 2.33 12.18
C VAL A 9 -22.34 3.80 11.76
N ARG A 10 -21.59 4.14 10.72
CA ARG A 10 -21.44 5.52 10.22
C ARG A 10 -21.73 5.62 8.74
N GLY A 11 -22.15 6.80 8.32
CA GLY A 11 -22.28 7.15 6.91
C GLY A 11 -20.93 7.26 6.20
N PHE A 12 -20.96 7.39 4.88
CA PHE A 12 -19.74 7.50 4.05
C PHE A 12 -18.89 8.71 4.46
N SER A 13 -19.49 9.89 4.51
CA SER A 13 -18.80 11.15 4.87
C SER A 13 -18.20 11.11 6.28
N ASP A 14 -18.94 10.55 7.24
CA ASP A 14 -18.51 10.45 8.63
C ASP A 14 -17.30 9.51 8.77
N SER A 15 -17.27 8.44 7.99
CA SER A 15 -16.13 7.50 7.98
C SER A 15 -14.85 8.14 7.46
N ILE A 16 -14.94 8.96 6.40
CA ILE A 16 -13.81 9.72 5.88
C ILE A 16 -13.33 10.75 6.91
N THR A 17 -14.25 11.53 7.46
CA THR A 17 -13.94 12.54 8.48
C THR A 17 -13.28 11.91 9.71
N LEU A 18 -13.78 10.75 10.15
CA LEU A 18 -13.21 10.01 11.26
C LEU A 18 -11.77 9.56 10.98
N THR A 19 -11.51 9.08 9.76
CA THR A 19 -10.17 8.66 9.34
C THR A 19 -9.18 9.82 9.41
N PHE A 20 -9.53 10.99 8.91
CA PHE A 20 -8.69 12.19 9.01
C PHE A 20 -8.48 12.63 10.46
N ASN A 21 -9.53 12.61 11.29
CA ASN A 21 -9.43 12.95 12.70
C ASN A 21 -8.52 11.96 13.44
N PHE A 22 -8.62 10.65 13.16
CA PHE A 22 -7.73 9.64 13.70
C PHE A 22 -6.27 9.90 13.31
N ILE A 23 -5.99 10.11 12.02
CA ILE A 23 -4.65 10.40 11.54
C ILE A 23 -4.11 11.67 12.20
N LYS A 24 -4.92 12.72 12.33
CA LYS A 24 -4.51 13.98 12.97
C LYS A 24 -4.22 13.80 14.47
N GLN A 25 -5.04 13.02 15.17
CA GLN A 25 -4.89 12.75 16.60
C GLN A 25 -3.65 11.89 16.89
N GLU A 26 -3.45 10.84 16.10
CA GLU A 26 -2.39 9.84 16.26
C GLU A 26 -1.16 10.11 15.36
N PHE A 27 -1.06 11.29 14.75
CA PHE A 27 -0.06 11.58 13.72
C PHE A 27 1.38 11.28 14.15
N LYS A 28 1.79 11.77 15.32
CA LYS A 28 3.17 11.60 15.81
C LYS A 28 3.52 10.15 16.14
N PRO A 29 2.74 9.41 16.96
CA PRO A 29 3.03 8.01 17.26
C PRO A 29 2.86 7.11 16.03
N LEU A 30 1.91 7.40 15.15
CA LEU A 30 1.72 6.71 13.89
C LEU A 30 2.94 6.88 12.98
N LEU A 31 3.35 8.11 12.72
CA LEU A 31 4.53 8.42 11.89
C LEU A 31 5.81 7.78 12.47
N ARG A 32 5.99 7.83 13.79
CA ARG A 32 7.14 7.19 14.46
C ARG A 32 7.13 5.68 14.25
N SER A 33 5.98 5.03 14.37
CA SER A 33 5.85 3.58 14.17
C SER A 33 6.15 3.20 12.71
N PHE A 34 5.63 3.96 11.74
CA PHE A 34 5.95 3.77 10.34
C PHE A 34 7.43 4.01 10.06
N ALA A 35 8.01 5.11 10.54
CA ALA A 35 9.41 5.41 10.31
C ALA A 35 10.33 4.30 10.85
N VAL A 36 10.15 3.86 12.08
CA VAL A 36 11.02 2.85 12.71
C VAL A 36 10.88 1.49 12.03
N ILE A 37 9.66 1.07 11.69
CA ILE A 37 9.40 -0.29 11.20
C ILE A 37 9.51 -0.38 9.67
N ALA A 38 9.10 0.67 8.93
CA ALA A 38 9.08 0.63 7.47
C ALA A 38 10.40 1.06 6.83
N LEU A 39 11.17 1.99 7.44
CA LEU A 39 12.40 2.50 6.83
C LEU A 39 13.39 1.39 6.41
N PRO A 40 13.69 0.36 7.21
CA PRO A 40 14.61 -0.69 6.78
C PRO A 40 14.13 -1.41 5.51
N VAL A 41 12.83 -1.71 5.43
CA VAL A 41 12.24 -2.39 4.26
C VAL A 41 12.20 -1.47 3.05
N ILE A 42 11.88 -0.19 3.26
CA ILE A 42 11.90 0.83 2.21
C ILE A 42 13.32 0.98 1.63
N PHE A 43 14.36 1.07 2.47
CA PHE A 43 15.74 1.17 2.00
C PHE A 43 16.17 -0.04 1.18
N ILE A 44 15.82 -1.26 1.61
CA ILE A 44 16.11 -2.48 0.85
C ILE A 44 15.35 -2.44 -0.50
N GLY A 45 14.07 -2.09 -0.49
CA GLY A 45 13.28 -1.97 -1.71
C GLY A 45 13.81 -0.91 -2.67
N LEU A 46 14.18 0.27 -2.16
CA LEU A 46 14.79 1.34 -2.96
C LEU A 46 16.14 0.92 -3.56
N PHE A 47 16.92 0.12 -2.85
CA PHE A 47 18.17 -0.43 -3.38
C PHE A 47 17.91 -1.28 -4.63
N PHE A 48 16.97 -2.21 -4.59
CA PHE A 48 16.60 -3.02 -5.75
C PHE A 48 15.97 -2.19 -6.87
N MET A 49 15.12 -1.23 -6.52
CA MET A 49 14.51 -0.33 -7.51
C MET A 49 15.55 0.58 -8.19
N SER A 50 16.54 1.07 -7.46
CA SER A 50 17.60 1.91 -8.02
C SER A 50 18.51 1.13 -8.99
N TYR A 51 18.79 -0.13 -8.69
CA TYR A 51 19.50 -1.02 -9.59
C TYR A 51 18.75 -1.20 -10.92
N SER A 52 17.45 -1.51 -10.85
CA SER A 52 16.58 -1.67 -12.02
C SER A 52 16.41 -0.36 -12.80
N ALA A 53 16.29 0.79 -12.12
CA ALA A 53 16.18 2.10 -12.74
C ALA A 53 17.45 2.49 -13.50
N ARG A 54 18.63 2.15 -12.98
CA ARG A 54 19.91 2.40 -13.66
C ARG A 54 19.98 1.71 -15.02
N GLU A 55 19.62 0.43 -15.07
CA GLU A 55 19.59 -0.35 -16.31
C GLU A 55 18.60 0.26 -17.35
N SER A 56 17.44 0.68 -16.88
CA SER A 56 16.44 1.34 -17.72
C SER A 56 16.94 2.68 -18.26
N LEU A 57 17.66 3.46 -17.46
CA LEU A 57 18.26 4.73 -17.89
C LEU A 57 19.36 4.53 -18.93
N ILE A 58 20.23 3.53 -18.76
CA ILE A 58 21.27 3.20 -19.73
C ILE A 58 20.63 2.84 -21.07
N ALA A 59 19.56 2.04 -21.06
CA ALA A 59 18.81 1.67 -22.26
C ALA A 59 18.23 2.87 -23.02
N ILE A 60 17.84 3.93 -22.30
CA ILE A 60 17.27 5.15 -22.89
C ILE A 60 18.35 6.11 -23.38
N VAL A 61 19.40 6.33 -22.57
CA VAL A 61 20.41 7.36 -22.83
C VAL A 61 21.51 6.86 -23.79
N GLN A 62 21.81 5.57 -23.75
CA GLN A 62 22.87 4.95 -24.54
C GLN A 62 22.37 3.64 -25.16
N PRO A 63 21.39 3.68 -26.07
CA PRO A 63 20.78 2.49 -26.65
C PRO A 63 21.82 1.60 -27.39
N ASP A 64 22.83 2.20 -28.00
CA ASP A 64 23.89 1.47 -28.70
C ASP A 64 24.85 0.70 -27.73
N GLN A 65 24.91 1.10 -26.48
CA GLN A 65 25.72 0.43 -25.44
C GLN A 65 24.89 -0.54 -24.60
N TYR A 66 23.57 -0.47 -24.69
CA TYR A 66 22.67 -1.34 -23.94
C TYR A 66 22.50 -2.68 -24.67
N ALA A 67 23.33 -3.64 -24.29
CA ALA A 67 23.23 -5.02 -24.76
C ALA A 67 22.26 -5.88 -23.96
N GLY A 68 21.30 -5.25 -23.28
CA GLY A 68 20.33 -5.95 -22.43
C GLY A 68 19.44 -6.90 -23.22
N SER A 69 19.38 -8.14 -22.76
CA SER A 69 18.51 -9.15 -23.34
C SER A 69 17.05 -8.95 -22.89
N PRO A 70 16.04 -9.51 -23.59
CA PRO A 70 14.67 -9.55 -23.11
C PRO A 70 14.54 -10.16 -21.69
N LEU A 71 15.45 -11.05 -21.32
CA LEU A 71 15.51 -11.65 -20.00
C LEU A 71 15.92 -10.63 -18.93
N ASP A 72 16.86 -9.72 -19.25
CA ASP A 72 17.27 -8.65 -18.31
C ASP A 72 16.12 -7.68 -18.07
N MET A 73 15.39 -7.30 -19.11
CA MET A 73 14.20 -6.45 -18.99
C MET A 73 13.12 -7.12 -18.12
N LEU A 74 12.87 -8.41 -18.33
CA LEU A 74 11.92 -9.17 -17.53
C LEU A 74 12.38 -9.25 -16.08
N THR A 75 13.64 -9.56 -15.81
CA THR A 75 14.21 -9.65 -14.47
C THR A 75 14.12 -8.32 -13.74
N ASN A 76 14.47 -7.22 -14.39
CA ASN A 76 14.40 -5.88 -13.82
C ASN A 76 12.95 -5.47 -13.50
N SER A 77 12.02 -5.78 -14.39
CA SER A 77 10.59 -5.55 -14.16
C SER A 77 10.07 -6.37 -12.98
N LEU A 78 10.43 -7.65 -12.89
CA LEU A 78 10.03 -8.50 -11.77
C LEU A 78 10.61 -8.00 -10.45
N LEU A 79 11.88 -7.64 -10.39
CA LEU A 79 12.52 -7.11 -9.17
C LEU A 79 11.83 -5.82 -8.69
N THR A 80 11.54 -4.90 -9.61
CA THR A 80 10.84 -3.65 -9.28
C THR A 80 9.43 -3.92 -8.76
N ASN A 81 8.66 -4.76 -9.44
CA ASN A 81 7.29 -5.07 -9.04
C ASN A 81 7.25 -5.83 -7.69
N LEU A 82 8.12 -6.82 -7.49
CA LEU A 82 8.20 -7.56 -6.24
C LEU A 82 8.61 -6.65 -5.08
N SER A 83 9.61 -5.78 -5.27
CA SER A 83 10.02 -4.81 -4.24
C SER A 83 8.86 -3.89 -3.86
N THR A 84 8.14 -3.38 -4.84
CA THR A 84 6.96 -2.53 -4.63
C THR A 84 5.87 -3.27 -3.85
N MET A 85 5.57 -4.51 -4.23
CA MET A 85 4.58 -5.34 -3.53
C MET A 85 4.97 -5.60 -2.07
N VAL A 86 6.25 -5.89 -1.81
CA VAL A 86 6.76 -6.10 -0.44
C VAL A 86 6.60 -4.83 0.39
N ILE A 87 6.96 -3.66 -0.15
CA ILE A 87 6.79 -2.38 0.54
C ILE A 87 5.31 -2.13 0.87
N TYR A 88 4.40 -2.26 -0.09
CA TYR A 88 2.96 -2.06 0.16
C TYR A 88 2.38 -3.04 1.17
N PHE A 89 2.74 -4.31 1.07
CA PHE A 89 2.33 -5.32 2.04
C PHE A 89 2.79 -4.97 3.46
N TRP A 90 4.06 -4.55 3.59
CA TRP A 90 4.64 -4.17 4.89
C TRP A 90 3.95 -2.93 5.48
N MET A 91 3.73 -1.90 4.65
CA MET A 91 3.01 -0.70 5.05
C MET A 91 1.58 -1.00 5.50
N ALA A 92 0.87 -1.88 4.78
CA ALA A 92 -0.48 -2.31 5.16
C ALA A 92 -0.49 -3.04 6.51
N LEU A 93 0.47 -3.95 6.74
CA LEU A 93 0.60 -4.66 8.01
C LEU A 93 0.86 -3.71 9.18
N ILE A 94 1.74 -2.72 9.02
CA ILE A 94 2.02 -1.71 10.06
C ILE A 94 0.73 -0.96 10.39
N GLY A 95 -0.01 -0.49 9.39
CA GLY A 95 -1.24 0.25 9.57
C GLY A 95 -2.31 -0.55 10.34
N ILE A 96 -2.54 -1.80 9.94
CA ILE A 96 -3.53 -2.66 10.59
C ILE A 96 -3.08 -3.05 12.01
N ALA A 97 -1.79 -3.35 12.20
CA ALA A 97 -1.24 -3.65 13.52
C ALA A 97 -1.33 -2.44 14.46
N TYR A 98 -1.09 -1.22 13.95
CA TYR A 98 -1.26 0.01 14.72
C TYR A 98 -2.70 0.20 15.20
N ILE A 99 -3.68 0.02 14.29
CA ILE A 99 -5.11 0.10 14.65
C ILE A 99 -5.45 -0.95 15.73
N ARG A 100 -4.90 -2.16 15.63
CA ARG A 100 -5.09 -3.21 16.63
C ARG A 100 -4.58 -2.78 18.01
N VAL A 101 -3.34 -2.29 18.10
CA VAL A 101 -2.76 -1.80 19.36
C VAL A 101 -3.59 -0.64 19.93
N TYR A 102 -4.06 0.27 19.05
CA TYR A 102 -4.93 1.36 19.44
C TYR A 102 -6.24 0.85 20.08
N GLN A 103 -6.91 -0.12 19.42
CA GLN A 103 -8.14 -0.72 19.95
C GLN A 103 -7.92 -1.41 21.30
N ASP A 104 -6.83 -2.16 21.44
CA ASP A 104 -6.47 -2.85 22.67
C ASP A 104 -6.25 -1.84 23.82
N LYS A 105 -5.56 -0.72 23.56
CA LYS A 105 -5.36 0.36 24.54
C LYS A 105 -6.65 1.09 24.89
N VAL A 106 -7.54 1.32 23.91
CA VAL A 106 -8.87 1.91 24.18
C VAL A 106 -9.70 0.99 25.08
N ALA A 107 -9.70 -0.31 24.80
CA ALA A 107 -10.44 -1.30 25.57
C ALA A 107 -9.89 -1.45 27.01
N ALA A 108 -8.58 -1.30 27.20
CA ALA A 108 -7.92 -1.35 28.51
C ALA A 108 -7.94 -0.02 29.28
N ALA A 109 -8.56 1.04 28.72
CA ALA A 109 -8.48 2.40 29.25
C ALA A 109 -7.04 2.90 29.47
N ASP A 110 -6.07 2.34 28.73
CA ASP A 110 -4.65 2.72 28.80
C ASP A 110 -4.41 4.01 27.99
N GLU A 111 -3.99 5.07 28.67
CA GLU A 111 -3.69 6.37 28.08
C GLU A 111 -2.24 6.47 27.55
N ALA A 112 -1.41 5.45 27.77
CA ALA A 112 -0.03 5.45 27.31
C ALA A 112 0.04 5.52 25.78
N ARG A 113 1.03 6.26 25.28
CA ARG A 113 1.27 6.39 23.83
C ARG A 113 1.67 5.04 23.25
N ILE A 114 1.19 4.78 22.03
CA ILE A 114 1.54 3.60 21.26
C ILE A 114 3.03 3.66 20.91
N THR A 115 3.73 2.57 21.16
CA THR A 115 5.16 2.42 20.87
C THR A 115 5.38 1.58 19.60
N PRO A 116 6.44 1.82 18.82
CA PRO A 116 6.78 0.98 17.66
C PRO A 116 6.98 -0.50 18.04
N GLY A 117 7.45 -0.78 19.26
CA GLY A 117 7.64 -2.15 19.75
C GLY A 117 6.34 -2.92 19.90
N GLU A 118 5.27 -2.29 20.40
CA GLU A 118 3.94 -2.91 20.50
C GLU A 118 3.38 -3.24 19.11
N VAL A 119 3.52 -2.30 18.16
CA VAL A 119 3.09 -2.50 16.76
C VAL A 119 3.88 -3.64 16.12
N TRP A 120 5.21 -3.68 16.33
CA TRP A 120 6.09 -4.75 15.85
C TRP A 120 5.68 -6.12 16.36
N GLN A 121 5.36 -6.25 17.66
CA GLN A 121 4.93 -7.52 18.25
C GLN A 121 3.63 -8.04 17.62
N VAL A 122 2.62 -7.17 17.44
CA VAL A 122 1.36 -7.55 16.78
C VAL A 122 1.60 -7.95 15.33
N MET A 123 2.41 -7.19 14.61
CA MET A 123 2.77 -7.46 13.22
C MET A 123 3.49 -8.81 13.09
N TRP A 124 4.53 -9.04 13.89
CA TRP A 124 5.34 -10.26 13.83
C TRP A 124 4.54 -11.52 14.16
N ARG A 125 3.68 -11.44 15.18
CA ARG A 125 2.78 -12.55 15.58
C ARG A 125 1.84 -12.95 14.44
N ASN A 126 1.42 -12.01 13.60
CA ASN A 126 0.49 -12.24 12.51
C ASN A 126 1.17 -12.40 11.13
N LEU A 127 2.49 -12.21 11.03
CA LEU A 127 3.22 -12.14 9.76
C LEU A 127 3.01 -13.40 8.91
N GLY A 128 3.16 -14.58 9.49
CA GLY A 128 3.02 -15.85 8.76
C GLY A 128 1.62 -16.04 8.15
N LYS A 129 0.58 -15.78 8.94
CA LYS A 129 -0.82 -15.84 8.46
C LYS A 129 -1.09 -14.80 7.38
N SER A 130 -0.58 -13.59 7.57
CA SER A 130 -0.76 -12.47 6.64
C SER A 130 -0.04 -12.72 5.32
N LEU A 131 1.17 -13.28 5.37
CA LEU A 131 1.92 -13.64 4.17
C LEU A 131 1.22 -14.76 3.38
N LEU A 132 0.78 -15.80 4.07
CA LEU A 132 0.00 -16.88 3.43
C LEU A 132 -1.26 -16.32 2.76
N TRP A 133 -1.98 -15.45 3.46
CA TRP A 133 -3.17 -14.80 2.90
C TRP A 133 -2.83 -13.88 1.72
N ALA A 134 -1.74 -13.11 1.79
CA ALA A 134 -1.31 -12.25 0.70
C ALA A 134 -1.07 -13.03 -0.60
N VAL A 135 -0.43 -14.20 -0.50
CA VAL A 135 -0.22 -15.08 -1.66
C VAL A 135 -1.55 -15.61 -2.22
N ILE A 136 -2.43 -16.11 -1.36
CA ILE A 136 -3.76 -16.60 -1.78
C ILE A 136 -4.56 -15.47 -2.44
N TYR A 137 -4.59 -14.30 -1.81
CA TYR A 137 -5.30 -13.11 -2.32
C TYR A 137 -4.76 -12.67 -3.68
N LEU A 138 -3.43 -12.60 -3.83
CA LEU A 138 -2.80 -12.27 -5.09
C LEU A 138 -3.21 -13.24 -6.20
N LEU A 139 -3.11 -14.55 -5.93
CA LEU A 139 -3.51 -15.57 -6.90
C LEU A 139 -4.99 -15.45 -7.28
N MET A 140 -5.87 -15.24 -6.31
CA MET A 140 -7.30 -15.07 -6.57
C MET A 140 -7.59 -13.85 -7.44
N VAL A 141 -6.95 -12.71 -7.16
CA VAL A 141 -7.15 -11.47 -7.94
C VAL A 141 -6.56 -11.62 -9.34
N VAL A 142 -5.35 -12.17 -9.47
CA VAL A 142 -4.69 -12.38 -10.76
C VAL A 142 -5.51 -13.33 -11.64
N PHE A 143 -5.88 -14.50 -11.13
CA PHE A 143 -6.70 -15.44 -11.89
C PHE A 143 -8.09 -14.85 -12.23
N GLY A 144 -8.71 -14.15 -11.27
CA GLY A 144 -9.97 -13.44 -11.53
C GLY A 144 -9.86 -12.41 -12.64
N THR A 145 -8.73 -11.67 -12.70
CA THR A 145 -8.49 -10.64 -13.71
C THR A 145 -8.14 -11.23 -15.07
N ILE A 146 -7.39 -12.36 -15.10
CA ILE A 146 -7.08 -13.08 -16.35
C ILE A 146 -8.36 -13.62 -16.99
N LEU A 147 -9.29 -14.15 -16.19
CA LEU A 147 -10.58 -14.62 -16.71
C LEU A 147 -11.42 -13.45 -17.25
N PHE A 148 -11.63 -12.44 -16.44
CA PHE A 148 -12.27 -11.17 -16.79
C PHE A 148 -11.88 -10.10 -15.75
N ILE A 149 -11.73 -8.86 -16.17
CA ILE A 149 -11.40 -7.74 -15.27
C ILE A 149 -12.42 -7.61 -14.12
N ALA A 150 -13.72 -7.72 -14.43
CA ALA A 150 -14.78 -7.54 -13.44
C ALA A 150 -14.73 -8.56 -12.28
N PRO A 151 -14.56 -9.89 -12.47
CA PRO A 151 -14.33 -10.82 -11.38
C PRO A 151 -13.08 -10.52 -10.55
N GLY A 152 -11.97 -10.11 -11.18
CA GLY A 152 -10.75 -9.71 -10.46
C GLY A 152 -10.98 -8.55 -9.51
N VAL A 153 -11.62 -7.49 -10.00
CA VAL A 153 -12.01 -6.32 -9.19
C VAL A 153 -12.99 -6.73 -8.07
N TYR A 154 -13.97 -7.56 -8.38
CA TYR A 154 -14.92 -8.05 -7.38
C TYR A 154 -14.21 -8.81 -6.25
N LEU A 155 -13.36 -9.76 -6.58
CA LEU A 155 -12.59 -10.53 -5.61
C LEU A 155 -11.63 -9.64 -4.81
N GLY A 156 -10.99 -8.67 -5.47
CA GLY A 156 -10.13 -7.69 -4.83
C GLY A 156 -10.83 -6.91 -3.73
N VAL A 157 -12.01 -6.39 -4.00
CA VAL A 157 -12.82 -5.66 -3.03
C VAL A 157 -13.34 -6.59 -1.94
N VAL A 158 -13.93 -7.75 -2.32
CA VAL A 158 -14.54 -8.69 -1.35
C VAL A 158 -13.50 -9.21 -0.37
N PHE A 159 -12.33 -9.60 -0.82
CA PHE A 159 -11.35 -10.28 0.02
C PHE A 159 -10.23 -9.37 0.56
N GLY A 160 -10.20 -8.11 0.16
CA GLY A 160 -9.27 -7.13 0.70
C GLY A 160 -9.41 -6.92 2.22
N PHE A 161 -10.64 -7.12 2.77
CA PHE A 161 -10.91 -6.95 4.19
C PHE A 161 -10.51 -8.14 5.07
N VAL A 162 -10.09 -9.27 4.51
CA VAL A 162 -9.69 -10.46 5.27
C VAL A 162 -8.53 -10.16 6.20
N PHE A 163 -7.56 -9.32 5.79
CA PHE A 163 -6.46 -8.89 6.64
C PHE A 163 -6.95 -8.23 7.94
N TYR A 164 -7.98 -7.41 7.85
CA TYR A 164 -8.58 -6.74 9.02
C TYR A 164 -9.15 -7.76 9.98
N TYR A 165 -9.95 -8.72 9.50
CA TYR A 165 -10.52 -9.78 10.35
C TYR A 165 -9.43 -10.63 11.01
N MET A 166 -8.36 -10.96 10.27
CA MET A 166 -7.26 -11.78 10.79
C MET A 166 -6.49 -11.07 11.91
N ILE A 167 -6.22 -9.80 11.78
CA ILE A 167 -5.37 -9.04 12.70
C ILE A 167 -6.21 -8.39 13.80
N LEU A 168 -7.31 -7.70 13.45
CA LEU A 168 -8.12 -6.97 14.42
C LEU A 168 -9.00 -7.90 15.26
N GLU A 169 -9.52 -8.97 14.68
CA GLU A 169 -10.37 -9.91 15.41
C GLU A 169 -9.66 -11.24 15.75
N ASN A 170 -8.37 -11.35 15.41
CA ASN A 170 -7.55 -12.54 15.62
C ASN A 170 -8.19 -13.83 15.05
N ARG A 171 -8.87 -13.74 13.91
CA ARG A 171 -9.56 -14.86 13.26
C ARG A 171 -8.63 -15.66 12.33
N SER A 172 -9.06 -16.88 12.00
CA SER A 172 -8.43 -17.67 10.94
C SER A 172 -8.72 -17.08 9.55
N ILE A 173 -7.95 -17.49 8.54
CA ILE A 173 -8.14 -17.05 7.15
C ILE A 173 -9.56 -17.36 6.67
N SER A 174 -10.06 -18.60 6.90
CA SER A 174 -11.39 -19.02 6.47
C SER A 174 -12.51 -18.23 7.14
N ALA A 175 -12.40 -17.97 8.45
CA ALA A 175 -13.34 -17.13 9.19
C ALA A 175 -13.28 -15.68 8.71
N GLY A 176 -12.09 -15.18 8.38
CA GLY A 176 -11.90 -13.85 7.77
C GLY A 176 -12.55 -13.75 6.39
N MET A 177 -12.44 -14.78 5.55
CA MET A 177 -13.10 -14.84 4.24
C MET A 177 -14.62 -14.80 4.37
N SER A 178 -15.19 -15.57 5.29
CA SER A 178 -16.63 -15.58 5.57
C SER A 178 -17.10 -14.22 6.08
N GLY A 179 -16.41 -13.64 7.06
CA GLY A 179 -16.71 -12.32 7.62
C GLY A 179 -16.63 -11.21 6.57
N SER A 180 -15.61 -11.26 5.71
CA SER A 180 -15.44 -10.28 4.63
C SER A 180 -16.57 -10.34 3.61
N ARG A 181 -17.01 -11.53 3.22
CA ARG A 181 -18.16 -11.71 2.33
C ARG A 181 -19.45 -11.19 2.97
N GLU A 182 -19.68 -11.49 4.24
CA GLU A 182 -20.87 -11.06 4.98
C GLU A 182 -20.91 -9.53 5.11
N LEU A 183 -19.77 -8.90 5.43
CA LEU A 183 -19.64 -7.44 5.52
C LEU A 183 -20.05 -6.74 4.22
N LEU A 184 -19.66 -7.30 3.07
CA LEU A 184 -19.91 -6.69 1.76
C LEU A 184 -21.24 -7.11 1.13
N LYS A 185 -21.96 -8.06 1.71
CA LYS A 185 -23.25 -8.53 1.18
C LYS A 185 -24.24 -7.38 1.10
N GLY A 186 -24.72 -7.07 -0.10
CA GLY A 186 -25.65 -5.96 -0.37
C GLY A 186 -25.04 -4.55 -0.27
N LYS A 187 -23.73 -4.42 0.07
CA LYS A 187 -23.07 -3.12 0.23
C LYS A 187 -21.80 -2.99 -0.64
N TRP A 188 -21.58 -3.92 -1.57
CA TRP A 188 -20.36 -3.98 -2.37
C TRP A 188 -20.05 -2.66 -3.09
N TRP A 189 -21.05 -2.01 -3.69
CA TRP A 189 -20.88 -0.73 -4.38
C TRP A 189 -20.41 0.40 -3.47
N ASN A 190 -20.86 0.41 -2.22
CA ASN A 190 -20.42 1.41 -1.24
C ASN A 190 -18.93 1.21 -0.93
N PHE A 191 -18.52 -0.05 -0.69
CA PHE A 191 -17.11 -0.34 -0.41
C PHE A 191 -16.20 -0.11 -1.64
N PHE A 192 -16.67 -0.45 -2.82
CA PHE A 192 -15.98 -0.12 -4.07
C PHE A 192 -15.83 1.40 -4.24
N GLY A 193 -16.87 2.18 -3.94
CA GLY A 193 -16.82 3.63 -3.89
C GLY A 193 -15.77 4.17 -2.91
N TYR A 194 -15.67 3.59 -1.70
CA TYR A 194 -14.60 3.94 -0.75
C TYR A 194 -13.21 3.69 -1.33
N VAL A 195 -12.99 2.55 -1.96
CA VAL A 195 -11.71 2.22 -2.59
C VAL A 195 -11.37 3.23 -3.68
N ILE A 196 -12.33 3.59 -4.55
CA ILE A 196 -12.11 4.59 -5.60
C ILE A 196 -11.74 5.95 -5.00
N VAL A 197 -12.50 6.44 -4.02
CA VAL A 197 -12.23 7.75 -3.40
C VAL A 197 -10.85 7.77 -2.73
N LEU A 198 -10.50 6.71 -2.00
CA LEU A 198 -9.16 6.59 -1.41
C LEU A 198 -8.06 6.57 -2.48
N GLN A 199 -8.25 5.86 -3.58
CA GLN A 199 -7.29 5.83 -4.68
C GLN A 199 -7.15 7.20 -5.37
N LEU A 200 -8.23 7.95 -5.52
CA LEU A 200 -8.17 9.31 -6.05
C LEU A 200 -7.42 10.25 -5.12
N ILE A 201 -7.63 10.16 -3.80
CA ILE A 201 -6.91 10.97 -2.82
C ILE A 201 -5.42 10.63 -2.84
N VAL A 202 -5.08 9.34 -2.73
CA VAL A 202 -3.67 8.89 -2.71
C VAL A 202 -3.01 9.16 -4.05
N GLY A 203 -3.68 8.88 -5.16
CA GLY A 203 -3.19 9.16 -6.51
C GLY A 203 -2.95 10.65 -6.73
N GLY A 204 -3.89 11.51 -6.35
CA GLY A 204 -3.75 12.96 -6.44
C GLY A 204 -2.55 13.48 -5.64
N LEU A 205 -2.37 13.01 -4.40
CA LEU A 205 -1.19 13.33 -3.60
C LEU A 205 0.10 12.83 -4.26
N SER A 206 0.11 11.62 -4.79
CA SER A 206 1.27 11.03 -5.48
C SER A 206 1.66 11.84 -6.72
N TYR A 207 0.69 12.34 -7.49
CA TYR A 207 0.97 13.23 -8.62
C TYR A 207 1.64 14.54 -8.20
N ILE A 208 1.21 15.15 -7.10
CA ILE A 208 1.84 16.37 -6.57
C ILE A 208 3.33 16.13 -6.27
N PHE A 209 3.66 15.01 -5.62
CA PHE A 209 5.05 14.63 -5.34
C PHE A 209 5.85 14.24 -6.58
N SER A 210 5.18 13.83 -7.66
CA SER A 210 5.81 13.48 -8.93
C SER A 210 6.12 14.69 -9.83
N ILE A 211 5.56 15.88 -9.56
CA ILE A 211 5.76 17.10 -10.37
C ILE A 211 7.24 17.40 -10.61
N PRO A 212 8.15 17.39 -9.59
CA PRO A 212 9.57 17.68 -9.83
C PRO A 212 10.21 16.71 -10.84
N TYR A 213 9.87 15.43 -10.73
CA TYR A 213 10.35 14.40 -11.65
C TYR A 213 9.82 14.61 -13.07
N LEU A 214 8.53 14.92 -13.21
CA LEU A 214 7.91 15.19 -14.52
C LEU A 214 8.53 16.41 -15.20
N VAL A 215 8.80 17.49 -14.44
CA VAL A 215 9.47 18.68 -14.96
C VAL A 215 10.89 18.37 -15.45
N LEU A 216 11.65 17.60 -14.68
CA LEU A 216 12.99 17.18 -15.08
C LEU A 216 12.96 16.31 -16.35
N THR A 217 12.07 15.32 -16.41
CA THR A 217 11.94 14.42 -17.56
C THR A 217 11.51 15.20 -18.82
N PHE A 218 10.55 16.11 -18.67
CA PHE A 218 10.11 16.96 -19.76
C PHE A 218 11.26 17.82 -20.29
N LYS A 219 12.00 18.48 -19.40
CA LYS A 219 13.15 19.31 -19.75
C LYS A 219 14.21 18.51 -20.50
N THR A 220 14.58 17.31 -20.03
CA THR A 220 15.60 16.47 -20.67
C THR A 220 15.14 16.00 -22.04
N THR A 221 13.88 15.58 -22.19
CA THR A 221 13.32 15.12 -23.48
C THR A 221 13.30 16.26 -24.50
N PHE A 222 12.87 17.45 -24.09
CA PHE A 222 12.87 18.62 -25.01
C PHE A 222 14.27 19.09 -25.40
N THR A 223 15.22 19.09 -24.47
CA THR A 223 16.61 19.47 -24.76
C THR A 223 17.29 18.50 -25.73
N GLN A 224 16.95 17.20 -25.65
CA GLN A 224 17.48 16.19 -26.57
C GLN A 224 16.84 16.25 -27.97
N GLN A 225 15.58 16.65 -28.07
CA GLN A 225 14.88 16.76 -29.36
C GLN A 225 15.19 18.06 -30.14
N LEU A 226 15.75 19.08 -29.48
CA LEU A 226 16.06 20.39 -30.10
C LEU A 226 17.52 20.81 -29.80
N PRO A 227 18.53 20.07 -30.29
CA PRO A 227 19.93 20.35 -29.95
C PRO A 227 20.48 21.66 -30.57
N GLY A 228 19.72 22.41 -31.34
CA GLY A 228 20.20 23.61 -32.04
C GLY A 228 19.65 24.97 -31.54
N ILE A 229 18.80 25.02 -30.54
CA ILE A 229 18.14 26.28 -30.12
C ILE A 229 18.88 26.99 -28.99
N TYR A 230 19.80 26.34 -28.28
CA TYR A 230 20.50 26.87 -27.13
C TYR A 230 22.02 27.13 -27.34
N GLU A 231 22.52 27.05 -28.59
CA GLU A 231 23.92 27.34 -28.92
C GLU A 231 24.12 28.71 -29.58
N THR A 232 23.20 29.67 -29.37
CA THR A 232 23.39 31.07 -29.78
C THR A 232 23.49 32.01 -28.62
#